data_9aa2bce6ec808a52c6c96f1927be0c13
#
_entry.id   9aa2bce6ec808a52c6c96f1927be0c13
#
_cell.length_a   1.000
_cell.length_b   1.000
_cell.length_c   1.000
_cell.angle_alpha   90.00
_cell.angle_beta   90.00
_cell.angle_gamma   90.00
#
_symmetry.space_group_name_H-M   'P 1'
#
loop_
_entity.id
_entity.type
_entity.pdbx_description
1 polymer ?
#
loop_
_entity_poly.entity_id
_entity_poly.type
_entity_poly.pdbx_seq_one_letter_code
_entity_poly.pdbx_strand_id
1 'polypeptide(L)'
;MSSRSSARPGRPAPSRWVRRRRSAIHGSGLIAARPIPAGTRIIEYVGERITKAEADRREQVRLAQRGAGRDGCVYVFELNKRHDIDGDVPWNPARLINHSCDANCEPEVIRGRIWIIALRDIAAGEELGYDYGFDLADWREHPCLCGTAVCPGYIVKKSQRWRVRRLLAGENRSAAG
;
A
#
# COMPACT_ATOMS: atom_id res chain seq x y z
N MET A 1 -26.93 -31.70 3.58
CA MET A 1 -25.59 -31.07 3.49
C MET A 1 -25.69 -29.99 2.42
N SER A 2 -25.89 -28.75 2.83
CA SER A 2 -26.14 -27.64 1.90
C SER A 2 -24.81 -26.91 1.68
N SER A 3 -24.21 -27.05 0.51
CA SER A 3 -23.00 -26.33 0.10
C SER A 3 -23.37 -24.86 -0.10
N ARG A 4 -22.93 -24.00 0.82
CA ARG A 4 -23.01 -22.56 0.63
C ARG A 4 -22.02 -22.17 -0.47
N SER A 5 -22.55 -21.93 -1.66
CA SER A 5 -21.83 -21.28 -2.75
C SER A 5 -21.25 -19.95 -2.25
N SER A 6 -19.94 -19.85 -2.15
CA SER A 6 -19.25 -18.57 -1.91
C SER A 6 -19.40 -17.73 -3.18
N ALA A 7 -20.38 -16.83 -3.18
CA ALA A 7 -20.50 -15.84 -4.24
C ALA A 7 -19.18 -15.08 -4.35
N ARG A 8 -18.53 -15.16 -5.52
CA ARG A 8 -17.37 -14.32 -5.84
C ARG A 8 -17.80 -12.87 -5.69
N PRO A 9 -17.10 -12.05 -4.90
CA PRO A 9 -17.41 -10.64 -4.83
C PRO A 9 -17.37 -10.07 -6.25
N GLY A 10 -18.44 -9.38 -6.66
CA GLY A 10 -18.54 -8.81 -7.99
C GLY A 10 -17.33 -7.92 -8.28
N ARG A 11 -16.84 -7.96 -9.53
CA ARG A 11 -15.76 -7.08 -9.98
C ARG A 11 -16.17 -5.64 -9.70
N PRO A 12 -15.35 -4.83 -9.01
CA PRO A 12 -15.72 -3.45 -8.71
C PRO A 12 -15.89 -2.66 -10.02
N ALA A 13 -16.82 -1.70 -10.01
CA ALA A 13 -16.96 -0.78 -11.12
C ALA A 13 -15.64 -0.02 -11.34
N PRO A 14 -15.23 0.23 -12.59
CA PRO A 14 -14.05 1.02 -12.88
C PRO A 14 -14.14 2.39 -12.22
N SER A 15 -13.11 2.79 -11.50
CA SER A 15 -13.06 4.13 -10.95
C SER A 15 -12.81 5.16 -12.05
N ARG A 16 -13.68 6.19 -12.11
CA ARG A 16 -13.51 7.33 -13.04
C ARG A 16 -12.35 8.25 -12.67
N TRP A 17 -11.80 8.08 -11.47
CA TRP A 17 -10.78 8.95 -10.90
C TRP A 17 -9.37 8.56 -11.29
N VAL A 18 -9.13 7.29 -11.64
CA VAL A 18 -7.78 6.77 -11.83
C VAL A 18 -7.62 6.00 -13.13
N ARG A 19 -6.39 5.97 -13.60
CA ARG A 19 -5.96 5.11 -14.69
C ARG A 19 -4.60 4.48 -14.38
N ARG A 20 -4.34 3.28 -14.90
CA ARG A 20 -3.05 2.62 -14.78
C ARG A 20 -2.02 3.29 -15.68
N ARG A 21 -0.79 3.44 -15.20
CA ARG A 21 0.38 3.91 -15.94
C ARG A 21 1.63 3.18 -15.47
N ARG A 22 2.70 3.19 -16.27
CA ARG A 22 4.04 2.81 -15.82
C ARG A 22 4.48 3.81 -14.74
N SER A 23 4.93 3.32 -13.59
CA SER A 23 5.39 4.13 -12.47
C SER A 23 6.90 4.34 -12.54
N ALA A 24 7.37 5.49 -12.09
CA ALA A 24 8.78 5.74 -11.82
C ALA A 24 9.23 5.12 -10.49
N ILE A 25 8.29 4.81 -9.58
CA ILE A 25 8.56 4.23 -8.27
C ILE A 25 8.79 2.73 -8.43
N HIS A 26 7.78 2.02 -8.95
CA HIS A 26 7.87 0.58 -9.20
C HIS A 26 6.83 0.13 -10.23
N GLY A 27 7.27 -0.60 -11.25
CA GLY A 27 6.45 -1.32 -12.23
C GLY A 27 5.29 -0.51 -12.81
N SER A 28 4.10 -0.67 -12.22
CA SER A 28 2.87 0.04 -12.59
C SER A 28 2.33 0.80 -11.40
N GLY A 29 1.74 1.97 -11.64
CA GLY A 29 1.04 2.77 -10.64
C GLY A 29 -0.35 3.20 -11.12
N LEU A 30 -1.12 3.77 -10.20
CA LEU A 30 -2.36 4.47 -10.52
C LEU A 30 -2.11 5.98 -10.49
N ILE A 31 -2.51 6.66 -11.56
CA ILE A 31 -2.46 8.12 -11.64
C ILE A 31 -3.87 8.69 -11.68
N ALA A 32 -4.03 9.91 -11.17
CA ALA A 32 -5.27 10.66 -11.28
C ALA A 32 -5.61 10.93 -12.76
N ALA A 33 -6.77 10.43 -13.21
CA ALA A 33 -7.26 10.65 -14.59
C ALA A 33 -7.84 12.07 -14.77
N ARG A 34 -8.17 12.74 -13.68
CA ARG A 34 -8.71 14.10 -13.53
C ARG A 34 -8.37 14.63 -12.16
N PRO A 35 -8.51 15.93 -11.86
CA PRO A 35 -8.34 16.47 -10.52
C PRO A 35 -9.26 15.73 -9.53
N ILE A 36 -8.73 15.37 -8.37
CA ILE A 36 -9.44 14.65 -7.31
C ILE A 36 -9.44 15.54 -6.06
N PRO A 37 -10.62 16.03 -5.63
CA PRO A 37 -10.72 16.83 -4.39
C PRO A 37 -10.37 16.01 -3.15
N ALA A 38 -9.83 16.67 -2.12
CA ALA A 38 -9.63 16.10 -0.79
C ALA A 38 -10.93 15.44 -0.26
N GLY A 39 -10.80 14.33 0.48
CA GLY A 39 -11.92 13.55 1.03
C GLY A 39 -12.67 12.69 0.01
N THR A 40 -12.27 12.70 -1.28
CA THR A 40 -12.91 11.86 -2.30
C THR A 40 -12.61 10.40 -2.07
N ARG A 41 -13.65 9.54 -2.12
CA ARG A 41 -13.50 8.09 -2.24
C ARG A 41 -13.06 7.76 -3.66
N ILE A 42 -11.79 7.49 -3.84
CA ILE A 42 -11.17 7.35 -5.17
C ILE A 42 -11.52 5.99 -5.78
N ILE A 43 -11.23 4.92 -5.05
CA ILE A 43 -11.40 3.55 -5.50
C ILE A 43 -11.57 2.62 -4.29
N GLU A 44 -12.37 1.57 -4.44
CA GLU A 44 -12.45 0.52 -3.42
C GLU A 44 -11.26 -0.42 -3.53
N TYR A 45 -10.66 -0.75 -2.38
CA TYR A 45 -9.69 -1.83 -2.26
C TYR A 45 -10.44 -3.13 -2.06
N VAL A 46 -10.44 -3.97 -3.06
CA VAL A 46 -11.16 -5.25 -3.08
C VAL A 46 -10.21 -6.43 -3.05
N GLY A 47 -10.70 -7.58 -2.63
CA GLY A 47 -9.87 -8.80 -2.58
C GLY A 47 -10.63 -9.96 -1.95
N GLU A 48 -9.87 -10.98 -1.60
CA GLU A 48 -10.39 -12.10 -0.85
C GLU A 48 -10.51 -11.73 0.63
N ARG A 49 -11.69 -11.95 1.20
CA ARG A 49 -11.88 -11.81 2.64
C ARG A 49 -11.33 -13.05 3.32
N ILE A 50 -10.29 -12.88 4.13
CA ILE A 50 -9.58 -13.95 4.82
C ILE A 50 -9.58 -13.73 6.33
N THR A 51 -9.31 -14.78 7.10
CA THR A 51 -9.11 -14.67 8.56
C THR A 51 -7.72 -14.12 8.86
N LYS A 52 -7.49 -13.63 10.09
CA LYS A 52 -6.16 -13.17 10.54
C LYS A 52 -5.10 -14.26 10.39
N ALA A 53 -5.40 -15.49 10.83
CA ALA A 53 -4.48 -16.62 10.71
C ALA A 53 -4.12 -16.96 9.25
N GLU A 54 -5.08 -16.85 8.32
CA GLU A 54 -4.80 -17.05 6.90
C GLU A 54 -3.98 -15.89 6.32
N ALA A 55 -4.20 -14.66 6.78
CA ALA A 55 -3.41 -13.50 6.40
C ALA A 55 -1.93 -13.70 6.79
N ASP A 56 -1.68 -14.05 8.06
CA ASP A 56 -0.33 -14.34 8.59
C ASP A 56 0.36 -15.46 7.79
N ARG A 57 -0.36 -16.55 7.50
CA ARG A 57 0.17 -17.65 6.70
C ARG A 57 0.57 -17.20 5.28
N ARG A 58 -0.29 -16.43 4.61
CA ARG A 58 -0.01 -15.92 3.25
C ARG A 58 1.17 -14.97 3.25
N GLU A 59 1.28 -14.13 4.26
CA GLU A 59 2.40 -13.20 4.39
C GLU A 59 3.72 -13.93 4.60
N GLN A 60 3.76 -14.95 5.46
CA GLN A 60 4.95 -15.80 5.64
C GLN A 60 5.38 -16.49 4.33
N VAL A 61 4.42 -17.01 3.55
CA VAL A 61 4.72 -17.61 2.24
C VAL A 61 5.30 -16.57 1.27
N ARG A 62 4.72 -15.36 1.23
CA ARG A 62 5.24 -14.26 0.40
C ARG A 62 6.64 -13.83 0.84
N LEU A 63 6.89 -13.73 2.14
CA LEU A 63 8.22 -13.42 2.70
C LEU A 63 9.26 -14.48 2.31
N ALA A 64 8.93 -15.76 2.44
CA ALA A 64 9.83 -16.85 2.04
C ALA A 64 10.15 -16.84 0.52
N GLN A 65 9.24 -16.33 -0.31
CA GLN A 65 9.41 -16.22 -1.77
C GLN A 65 10.13 -14.92 -2.20
N ARG A 66 10.35 -13.96 -1.30
CA ARG A 66 10.99 -12.65 -1.59
C ARG A 66 12.46 -12.73 -1.99
N GLY A 67 13.16 -13.84 -1.77
CA GLY A 67 14.56 -14.04 -2.20
C GLY A 67 14.81 -13.86 -3.70
N ALA A 68 13.80 -13.52 -4.51
CA ALA A 68 13.85 -13.34 -5.95
C ALA A 68 13.41 -11.94 -6.41
N GLY A 69 13.61 -10.87 -5.62
CA GLY A 69 13.38 -9.49 -6.09
C GLY A 69 11.91 -9.07 -6.19
N ARG A 70 11.03 -9.66 -5.41
CA ARG A 70 9.65 -9.17 -5.24
C ARG A 70 9.61 -8.15 -4.13
N ASP A 71 9.51 -6.91 -4.55
CA ASP A 71 9.48 -5.73 -3.70
C ASP A 71 8.34 -5.75 -2.69
N GLY A 72 8.56 -5.08 -1.55
CA GLY A 72 7.69 -5.01 -0.38
C GLY A 72 6.29 -4.45 -0.61
N CYS A 73 5.52 -5.02 -1.53
CA CYS A 73 4.14 -4.66 -1.76
C CYS A 73 3.26 -5.17 -0.61
N VAL A 74 2.47 -4.28 -0.02
CA VAL A 74 1.43 -4.62 0.95
C VAL A 74 0.15 -4.92 0.19
N TYR A 75 -0.33 -6.15 0.32
CA TYR A 75 -1.58 -6.57 -0.32
C TYR A 75 -2.69 -6.89 0.68
N VAL A 76 -2.34 -7.07 1.97
CA VAL A 76 -3.30 -7.41 3.01
C VAL A 76 -3.64 -6.18 3.83
N PHE A 77 -4.92 -5.85 3.90
CA PHE A 77 -5.44 -4.75 4.69
C PHE A 77 -6.42 -5.24 5.75
N GLU A 78 -6.28 -4.70 6.95
CA GLU A 78 -7.22 -4.97 8.03
C GLU A 78 -8.62 -4.45 7.66
N LEU A 79 -9.61 -5.36 7.63
CA LEU A 79 -11.00 -5.01 7.49
C LEU A 79 -11.66 -4.80 8.87
N ASN A 80 -11.34 -5.67 9.81
CA ASN A 80 -11.83 -5.63 11.18
C ASN A 80 -11.04 -6.62 12.06
N LYS A 81 -11.39 -6.72 13.35
CA LYS A 81 -10.72 -7.60 14.32
C LYS A 81 -10.67 -9.09 13.94
N ARG A 82 -11.50 -9.55 13.01
CA ARG A 82 -11.62 -10.99 12.63
C ARG A 82 -11.12 -11.28 11.23
N HIS A 83 -11.16 -10.30 10.33
CA HIS A 83 -10.91 -10.51 8.91
C HIS A 83 -10.06 -9.41 8.32
N ASP A 84 -9.30 -9.80 7.32
CA ASP A 84 -8.53 -8.97 6.41
C ASP A 84 -9.04 -9.11 4.97
N ILE A 85 -8.65 -8.18 4.11
CA ILE A 85 -8.80 -8.27 2.66
C ILE A 85 -7.42 -8.51 2.06
N ASP A 86 -7.24 -9.65 1.41
CA ASP A 86 -6.08 -9.93 0.57
C ASP A 86 -6.36 -9.40 -0.85
N GLY A 87 -5.76 -8.29 -1.16
CA GLY A 87 -5.95 -7.59 -2.44
C GLY A 87 -5.02 -8.03 -3.55
N ASP A 88 -4.18 -9.06 -3.36
CA ASP A 88 -3.32 -9.60 -4.43
C ASP A 88 -4.12 -10.45 -5.42
N VAL A 89 -5.08 -9.82 -6.04
CA VAL A 89 -5.96 -10.43 -7.04
C VAL A 89 -6.02 -9.57 -8.29
N PRO A 90 -6.09 -10.15 -9.49
CA PRO A 90 -6.01 -9.40 -10.74
C PRO A 90 -7.17 -8.41 -10.97
N TRP A 91 -8.30 -8.61 -10.33
CA TRP A 91 -9.46 -7.73 -10.42
C TRP A 91 -9.44 -6.54 -9.42
N ASN A 92 -8.38 -6.42 -8.59
CA ASN A 92 -8.16 -5.28 -7.71
C ASN A 92 -7.18 -4.28 -8.33
N PRO A 93 -7.62 -3.25 -9.05
CA PRO A 93 -6.70 -2.26 -9.59
C PRO A 93 -6.02 -1.42 -8.51
N ALA A 94 -6.64 -1.25 -7.33
CA ALA A 94 -6.07 -0.48 -6.22
C ALA A 94 -4.76 -1.09 -5.66
N ARG A 95 -4.50 -2.38 -5.89
CA ARG A 95 -3.22 -3.03 -5.54
C ARG A 95 -2.00 -2.45 -6.26
N LEU A 96 -2.22 -1.64 -7.30
CA LEU A 96 -1.17 -0.97 -8.05
C LEU A 96 -0.79 0.40 -7.48
N ILE A 97 -1.40 0.85 -6.39
CA ILE A 97 -1.00 2.09 -5.72
C ILE A 97 0.30 1.83 -4.98
N ASN A 98 1.35 2.58 -5.32
CA ASN A 98 2.68 2.46 -4.75
C ASN A 98 2.79 3.14 -3.38
N HIS A 99 3.88 2.82 -2.65
CA HIS A 99 4.22 3.54 -1.43
C HIS A 99 4.66 4.97 -1.74
N SER A 100 4.24 5.91 -0.89
CA SER A 100 4.80 7.25 -0.85
C SER A 100 5.04 7.71 0.59
N CYS A 101 6.23 8.25 0.85
CA CYS A 101 6.52 8.92 2.12
C CYS A 101 5.79 10.27 2.26
N ASP A 102 5.33 10.86 1.15
CA ASP A 102 4.46 12.03 1.10
C ASP A 102 3.12 11.62 0.48
N ALA A 103 2.37 10.82 1.24
CA ALA A 103 1.14 10.20 0.80
C ALA A 103 0.08 11.25 0.42
N ASN A 104 -0.59 11.05 -0.73
CA ASN A 104 -1.72 11.87 -1.16
C ASN A 104 -3.07 11.17 -1.00
N CYS A 105 -3.05 9.90 -0.61
CA CYS A 105 -4.25 9.13 -0.29
C CYS A 105 -3.96 8.15 0.86
N GLU A 106 -5.01 7.56 1.42
CA GLU A 106 -4.91 6.54 2.46
C GLU A 106 -6.05 5.52 2.38
N PRO A 107 -5.83 4.28 2.87
CA PRO A 107 -6.90 3.31 3.02
C PRO A 107 -7.75 3.61 4.26
N GLU A 108 -9.08 3.58 4.13
CA GLU A 108 -10.03 3.76 5.22
C GLU A 108 -11.13 2.71 5.16
N VAL A 109 -11.51 2.14 6.32
CA VAL A 109 -12.63 1.21 6.44
C VAL A 109 -13.93 1.97 6.64
N ILE A 110 -14.79 1.95 5.61
CA ILE A 110 -16.09 2.61 5.65
C ILE A 110 -17.19 1.57 5.45
N ARG A 111 -18.03 1.38 6.46
CA ARG A 111 -19.16 0.43 6.43
C ARG A 111 -18.77 -0.97 5.97
N GLY A 112 -17.64 -1.49 6.49
CA GLY A 112 -17.14 -2.84 6.18
C GLY A 112 -16.55 -3.01 4.79
N ARG A 113 -16.15 -1.93 4.14
CA ARG A 113 -15.43 -1.90 2.86
C ARG A 113 -14.21 -1.01 3.00
N ILE A 114 -13.11 -1.33 2.31
CA ILE A 114 -11.90 -0.54 2.33
C ILE A 114 -11.91 0.40 1.12
N TRP A 115 -11.78 1.70 1.37
CA TRP A 115 -11.72 2.72 0.36
C TRP A 115 -10.38 3.44 0.40
N ILE A 116 -9.84 3.76 -0.76
CA ILE A 116 -8.72 4.69 -0.87
C ILE A 116 -9.31 6.10 -0.94
N ILE A 117 -8.93 6.94 0.03
CA ILE A 117 -9.45 8.30 0.23
C ILE A 117 -8.35 9.31 -0.10
N ALA A 118 -8.68 10.39 -0.80
CA ALA A 118 -7.76 11.48 -1.05
C ALA A 118 -7.51 12.29 0.25
N LEU A 119 -6.24 12.41 0.67
CA LEU A 119 -5.83 13.19 1.84
C LEU A 119 -5.77 14.70 1.56
N ARG A 120 -5.56 15.07 0.31
CA ARG A 120 -5.50 16.43 -0.22
C ARG A 120 -6.03 16.47 -1.65
N ASP A 121 -6.12 17.65 -2.22
CA ASP A 121 -6.37 17.76 -3.65
C ASP A 121 -5.22 17.11 -4.44
N ILE A 122 -5.56 16.29 -5.42
CA ILE A 122 -4.62 15.55 -6.27
C ILE A 122 -4.80 16.05 -7.71
N ALA A 123 -3.72 16.53 -8.32
CA ALA A 123 -3.76 17.07 -9.67
C ALA A 123 -3.94 15.94 -10.71
N ALA A 124 -4.54 16.26 -11.87
CA ALA A 124 -4.59 15.33 -12.98
C ALA A 124 -3.17 14.90 -13.42
N GLY A 125 -2.95 13.61 -13.60
CA GLY A 125 -1.64 13.04 -13.94
C GLY A 125 -0.73 12.74 -12.76
N GLU A 126 -1.06 13.19 -11.54
CA GLU A 126 -0.31 12.88 -10.33
C GLU A 126 -0.49 11.40 -9.95
N GLU A 127 0.61 10.74 -9.55
CA GLU A 127 0.54 9.34 -9.09
C GLU A 127 -0.04 9.27 -7.68
N LEU A 128 -0.93 8.31 -7.46
CA LEU A 128 -1.45 8.00 -6.14
C LEU A 128 -0.42 7.20 -5.35
N GLY A 129 -0.26 7.60 -4.08
CA GLY A 129 0.61 6.89 -3.17
C GLY A 129 0.11 7.00 -1.73
N TYR A 130 0.23 5.90 -0.97
CA TYR A 130 -0.07 5.89 0.45
C TYR A 130 1.09 5.34 1.29
N ASP A 131 1.09 5.64 2.59
CA ASP A 131 2.09 5.10 3.51
C ASP A 131 1.78 3.63 3.80
N TYR A 132 2.65 2.72 3.41
CA TYR A 132 2.48 1.28 3.66
C TYR A 132 2.55 0.91 5.14
N GLY A 133 3.08 1.80 5.98
CA GLY A 133 3.03 1.66 7.43
C GLY A 133 3.92 0.55 7.99
N PHE A 134 5.01 0.17 7.31
CA PHE A 134 5.92 -0.85 7.81
C PHE A 134 6.53 -0.45 9.16
N ASP A 135 6.75 -1.45 10.01
CA ASP A 135 7.42 -1.27 11.29
C ASP A 135 8.94 -1.09 11.13
N LEU A 136 9.58 -0.69 12.23
CA LEU A 136 11.02 -0.41 12.25
C LEU A 136 11.88 -1.69 12.31
N ALA A 137 11.31 -2.86 12.59
CA ALA A 137 12.09 -4.06 12.91
C ALA A 137 13.05 -4.47 11.79
N ASP A 138 12.56 -4.46 10.56
CA ASP A 138 13.25 -4.92 9.35
C ASP A 138 13.38 -3.83 8.27
N TRP A 139 13.39 -2.57 8.68
CA TRP A 139 13.35 -1.42 7.79
C TRP A 139 14.41 -1.40 6.69
N ARG A 140 15.59 -2.01 6.93
CA ARG A 140 16.67 -2.08 5.92
C ARG A 140 16.32 -2.98 4.73
N GLU A 141 15.39 -3.90 4.90
CA GLU A 141 14.91 -4.80 3.84
C GLU A 141 13.92 -4.10 2.90
N HIS A 142 13.50 -2.88 3.23
CA HIS A 142 12.47 -2.13 2.51
C HIS A 142 12.96 -0.79 1.98
N PRO A 143 13.90 -0.77 1.00
CA PRO A 143 14.35 0.47 0.38
C PRO A 143 13.18 1.20 -0.29
N CYS A 144 13.13 2.53 -0.15
CA CYS A 144 12.08 3.36 -0.70
C CYS A 144 12.54 4.14 -1.92
N LEU A 145 11.80 4.02 -3.00
CA LEU A 145 12.07 4.69 -4.28
C LEU A 145 11.08 5.84 -4.58
N CYS A 146 10.30 6.32 -3.59
CA CYS A 146 9.27 7.32 -3.82
C CYS A 146 9.81 8.71 -4.24
N GLY A 147 11.09 8.99 -4.02
CA GLY A 147 11.74 10.23 -4.46
C GLY A 147 11.28 11.51 -3.77
N THR A 148 10.42 11.43 -2.74
CA THR A 148 9.91 12.63 -2.05
C THR A 148 10.96 13.24 -1.11
N ALA A 149 10.91 14.55 -0.90
CA ALA A 149 11.86 15.28 -0.03
C ALA A 149 11.83 14.81 1.43
N VAL A 150 10.70 14.25 1.88
CA VAL A 150 10.53 13.74 3.25
C VAL A 150 10.92 12.27 3.40
N CYS A 151 11.39 11.61 2.34
CA CYS A 151 11.76 10.21 2.35
C CYS A 151 13.03 9.97 3.17
N PRO A 152 13.06 9.00 4.10
CA PRO A 152 14.27 8.59 4.80
C PRO A 152 15.12 7.57 4.01
N GLY A 153 14.76 7.23 2.77
CA GLY A 153 15.38 6.19 1.96
C GLY A 153 14.79 4.79 2.15
N TYR A 154 13.85 4.64 3.08
CA TYR A 154 13.23 3.35 3.43
C TYR A 154 11.74 3.49 3.69
N ILE A 155 11.00 2.39 3.47
CA ILE A 155 9.57 2.32 3.75
C ILE A 155 9.36 2.04 5.24
N VAL A 156 9.02 3.09 5.99
CA VAL A 156 8.71 3.01 7.41
C VAL A 156 7.56 3.96 7.72
N LYS A 157 6.65 3.55 8.60
CA LYS A 157 5.51 4.38 9.00
C LYS A 157 5.96 5.78 9.46
N LYS A 158 5.19 6.79 9.08
CA LYS A 158 5.49 8.21 9.28
C LYS A 158 5.98 8.54 10.69
N SER A 159 5.35 7.96 11.72
CA SER A 159 5.69 8.18 13.12
C SER A 159 7.08 7.67 13.53
N GLN A 160 7.71 6.81 12.74
CA GLN A 160 9.03 6.21 13.05
C GLN A 160 10.16 6.66 12.12
N ARG A 161 9.90 7.45 11.08
CA ARG A 161 10.91 7.90 10.10
C ARG A 161 12.05 8.69 10.72
N TRP A 162 11.80 9.44 11.79
CA TRP A 162 12.84 10.16 12.52
C TRP A 162 13.88 9.22 13.14
N ARG A 163 13.46 8.01 13.57
CA ARG A 163 14.38 6.98 14.10
C ARG A 163 15.33 6.49 13.02
N VAL A 164 14.83 6.20 11.82
CA VAL A 164 15.66 5.78 10.67
C VAL A 164 16.70 6.86 10.36
N ARG A 165 16.28 8.13 10.26
CA ARG A 165 17.21 9.24 10.02
C ARG A 165 18.32 9.32 11.09
N ARG A 166 17.96 9.12 12.36
CA ARG A 166 18.90 9.13 13.48
C ARG A 166 19.90 7.97 13.40
N LEU A 167 19.43 6.77 13.06
CA LEU A 167 20.28 5.59 12.90
C LEU A 167 21.28 5.78 11.77
N LEU A 168 20.85 6.23 10.59
CA LEU A 168 21.70 6.50 9.45
C LEU A 168 22.74 7.61 9.74
N ALA A 169 22.34 8.67 10.44
CA ALA A 169 23.28 9.72 10.84
C ALA A 169 24.34 9.25 11.86
N GLY A 170 24.01 8.25 12.69
CA GLY A 170 24.96 7.61 13.61
C GLY A 170 25.99 6.75 12.86
N GLU A 171 25.53 5.96 11.90
CA GLU A 171 26.39 5.10 11.08
C GLU A 171 27.40 5.92 10.25
N ASN A 172 26.96 7.02 9.65
CA ASN A 172 27.85 7.92 8.89
C ASN A 172 28.94 8.56 9.76
N ARG A 173 28.68 8.83 11.05
CA ARG A 173 29.69 9.35 11.99
C ARG A 173 30.71 8.29 12.37
N SER A 174 30.27 7.02 12.56
CA SER A 174 31.16 5.92 12.91
C SER A 174 32.03 5.46 11.72
N ALA A 175 31.64 5.73 10.48
CA ALA A 175 32.40 5.40 9.29
C ALA A 175 33.42 6.49 8.89
N ALA A 176 33.31 7.70 9.47
CA ALA A 176 34.16 8.86 9.18
C ALA A 176 35.27 9.09 10.23
N GLY A 177 35.34 8.29 11.30
CA GLY A 177 36.34 8.33 12.37
C GLY A 177 37.16 7.06 12.42
#